data_7647c18f433fa2bdc65a2bf63c5533f7
#
_entry.id   7647c18f433fa2bdc65a2bf63c5533f7
#
_cell.length_a   1.000
_cell.length_b   1.000
_cell.length_c   1.000
_cell.angle_alpha   90.00
_cell.angle_beta   90.00
_cell.angle_gamma   90.00
#
_symmetry.space_group_name_H-M   'P 1'
#
loop_
_entity.id
_entity.type
_entity.pdbx_description
1 polymer ?
#
loop_
_entity_poly.entity_id
_entity_poly.type
_entity_poly.pdbx_seq_one_letter_code
_entity_poly.pdbx_strand_id
1 'polypeptide(L)'
;GLGDVYKRQLEIIKHLGTNGGGFFGNNSTHPFENPTPFSNMVEMLSLLLIGCACPYAYGVMIGKKRQGWIIFGAMMLLLVTTIGLSQWAEHTGNPLFPGMEMLEGKEVRLGVTNSSLWSVATTASSNGSVNCMHCSMSPLGGGIALFNMLLGEVIFGGLGCGLYGMLMFAMITVFLCGLMVGRTPEFLGKKIEAREVRWSMVGVLL
;
A
#
# COMPACT_ATOMS: atom_id res chain seq x y z
N GLY A 1 -33.07 -0.09 5.87
CA GLY A 1 -33.27 -0.19 7.32
C GLY A 1 -32.04 0.21 8.12
N LEU A 2 -32.14 0.28 9.45
CA LEU A 2 -31.03 0.64 10.35
C LEU A 2 -29.79 -0.22 10.12
N GLY A 3 -29.95 -1.50 9.78
CA GLY A 3 -28.83 -2.40 9.46
C GLY A 3 -27.98 -1.97 8.26
N ASP A 4 -28.54 -1.28 7.30
CA ASP A 4 -27.82 -0.82 6.11
C ASP A 4 -26.98 0.42 6.42
N VAL A 5 -27.44 1.25 7.35
CA VAL A 5 -26.69 2.44 7.81
C VAL A 5 -25.41 2.00 8.56
N TYR A 6 -25.54 1.03 9.47
CA TYR A 6 -24.37 0.50 10.22
C TYR A 6 -23.36 -0.18 9.29
N LYS A 7 -23.82 -0.93 8.28
CA LYS A 7 -22.94 -1.55 7.31
C LYS A 7 -22.13 -0.52 6.52
N ARG A 8 -22.76 0.56 6.06
CA ARG A 8 -22.10 1.66 5.35
C ARG A 8 -21.11 2.44 6.23
N GLN A 9 -21.46 2.64 7.50
CA GLN A 9 -20.52 3.26 8.45
C GLN A 9 -19.29 2.38 8.67
N LEU A 10 -19.48 1.07 8.79
CA LEU A 10 -18.38 0.12 8.94
C LEU A 10 -17.43 0.16 7.75
N GLU A 11 -17.94 0.29 6.50
CA GLU A 11 -17.12 0.43 5.30
C GLU A 11 -16.15 1.60 5.38
N ILE A 12 -16.65 2.77 5.75
CA ILE A 12 -15.82 3.97 5.87
C ILE A 12 -14.75 3.76 6.96
N ILE A 13 -15.15 3.24 8.11
CA ILE A 13 -14.25 3.01 9.26
C ILE A 13 -13.17 2.00 8.91
N LYS A 14 -13.52 0.87 8.28
CA LYS A 14 -12.56 -0.19 7.95
C LYS A 14 -11.53 0.27 6.91
N HIS A 15 -11.91 1.15 5.99
CA HIS A 15 -11.00 1.66 4.97
C HIS A 15 -10.11 2.78 5.50
N LEU A 16 -10.67 3.80 6.13
CA LEU A 16 -9.89 4.88 6.71
C LEU A 16 -8.98 4.41 7.85
N GLY A 17 -9.45 3.44 8.64
CA GLY A 17 -8.67 2.85 9.73
C GLY A 17 -7.67 1.77 9.30
N THR A 18 -7.61 1.42 8.01
CA THR A 18 -6.80 0.33 7.45
C THR A 18 -6.99 -1.02 8.16
N ASN A 19 -8.21 -1.32 8.61
CA ASN A 19 -8.54 -2.56 9.31
C ASN A 19 -9.00 -3.68 8.36
N GLY A 20 -9.67 -3.33 7.28
CA GLY A 20 -10.06 -4.21 6.18
C GLY A 20 -11.10 -5.29 6.48
N GLY A 21 -11.49 -5.51 7.71
CA GLY A 21 -12.43 -6.53 8.11
C GLY A 21 -13.87 -6.23 7.68
N GLY A 22 -14.66 -7.26 7.37
CA GLY A 22 -16.07 -7.12 6.97
C GLY A 22 -16.88 -8.36 7.30
N PHE A 23 -18.20 -8.27 7.17
CA PHE A 23 -19.14 -9.36 7.46
C PHE A 23 -19.23 -10.39 6.33
N PHE A 24 -18.84 -10.02 5.12
CA PHE A 24 -18.92 -10.84 3.93
C PHE A 24 -17.56 -11.46 3.62
N GLY A 25 -17.55 -12.60 2.94
CA GLY A 25 -16.35 -13.40 2.71
C GLY A 25 -15.20 -12.62 2.08
N ASN A 26 -15.44 -11.98 0.94
CA ASN A 26 -14.51 -11.00 0.36
C ASN A 26 -14.95 -9.62 0.82
N ASN A 27 -14.16 -9.01 1.65
CA ASN A 27 -14.52 -7.88 2.52
C ASN A 27 -14.90 -6.58 1.81
N SER A 28 -14.88 -6.49 0.50
CA SER A 28 -15.27 -5.30 -0.27
C SER A 28 -15.82 -5.65 -1.66
N THR A 29 -16.34 -6.86 -1.83
CA THR A 29 -16.97 -7.32 -3.08
C THR A 29 -18.47 -7.32 -3.05
N HIS A 30 -19.06 -7.50 -1.89
CA HIS A 30 -20.50 -7.66 -1.78
C HIS A 30 -21.24 -6.40 -2.22
N PRO A 31 -22.35 -6.49 -2.99
CA PRO A 31 -23.09 -5.33 -3.46
C PRO A 31 -23.61 -4.38 -2.37
N PHE A 32 -23.80 -4.87 -1.14
CA PHE A 32 -24.19 -4.03 -0.01
C PHE A 32 -23.02 -3.21 0.56
N GLU A 33 -21.79 -3.65 0.35
CA GLU A 33 -20.59 -2.94 0.76
C GLU A 33 -20.10 -2.04 -0.38
N ASN A 34 -19.92 -2.61 -1.56
CA ASN A 34 -19.37 -1.95 -2.75
C ASN A 34 -20.32 -2.11 -3.96
N PRO A 35 -21.38 -1.28 -4.07
CA PRO A 35 -22.41 -1.46 -5.09
C PRO A 35 -21.99 -1.05 -6.50
N THR A 36 -21.08 -0.09 -6.66
CA THR A 36 -20.76 0.53 -7.95
C THR A 36 -19.24 0.71 -8.15
N PRO A 37 -18.77 0.83 -9.40
CA PRO A 37 -17.38 1.22 -9.66
C PRO A 37 -16.98 2.55 -9.03
N PHE A 38 -17.91 3.46 -8.86
CA PHE A 38 -17.66 4.73 -8.17
C PHE A 38 -17.40 4.53 -6.68
N SER A 39 -18.22 3.71 -6.00
CA SER A 39 -17.97 3.36 -4.59
C SER A 39 -16.62 2.68 -4.43
N ASN A 40 -16.27 1.76 -5.34
CA ASN A 40 -14.97 1.08 -5.37
C ASN A 40 -13.80 2.07 -5.45
N MET A 41 -13.92 3.09 -6.29
CA MET A 41 -12.88 4.14 -6.40
C MET A 41 -12.77 4.96 -5.11
N VAL A 42 -13.90 5.36 -4.52
CA VAL A 42 -13.91 6.13 -3.26
C VAL A 42 -13.29 5.33 -2.11
N GLU A 43 -13.62 4.05 -2.02
CA GLU A 43 -13.05 3.14 -1.03
C GLU A 43 -11.54 2.98 -1.22
N MET A 44 -11.06 2.75 -2.45
CA MET A 44 -9.62 2.70 -2.75
C MET A 44 -8.89 3.99 -2.37
N LEU A 45 -9.47 5.15 -2.67
CA LEU A 45 -8.88 6.43 -2.26
C LEU A 45 -8.83 6.56 -0.74
N SER A 46 -9.86 6.09 -0.04
CA SER A 46 -9.91 6.15 1.43
C SER A 46 -8.86 5.27 2.09
N LEU A 47 -8.51 4.10 1.50
CA LEU A 47 -7.42 3.22 1.97
C LEU A 47 -6.08 3.96 2.03
N LEU A 48 -5.79 4.75 1.00
CA LEU A 48 -4.50 5.41 0.81
C LEU A 48 -4.44 6.80 1.44
N LEU A 49 -5.59 7.42 1.74
CA LEU A 49 -5.71 8.83 2.11
C LEU A 49 -4.81 9.21 3.29
N ILE A 50 -4.93 8.47 4.39
CA ILE A 50 -4.19 8.79 5.63
C ILE A 50 -2.71 8.43 5.46
N GLY A 51 -2.40 7.29 4.83
CA GLY A 51 -1.03 6.91 4.50
C GLY A 51 -0.31 7.96 3.65
N CYS A 52 -1.00 8.53 2.66
CA CYS A 52 -0.48 9.61 1.83
C CYS A 52 -0.34 10.95 2.58
N ALA A 53 -1.20 11.23 3.53
CA ALA A 53 -1.13 12.46 4.33
C ALA A 53 0.05 12.47 5.31
N CYS A 54 0.46 11.29 5.82
CA CYS A 54 1.52 11.18 6.81
C CYS A 54 2.88 11.77 6.38
N PRO A 55 3.42 11.51 5.18
CA PRO A 55 4.68 12.13 4.74
C PRO A 55 4.61 13.64 4.64
N TYR A 56 3.47 14.20 4.25
CA TYR A 56 3.28 15.64 4.20
C TYR A 56 3.25 16.24 5.61
N ALA A 57 2.48 15.64 6.53
CA ALA A 57 2.41 16.05 7.93
C ALA A 57 3.79 16.01 8.59
N TYR A 58 4.58 14.96 8.35
CA TYR A 58 5.95 14.84 8.79
C TYR A 58 6.83 16.02 8.29
N GLY A 59 6.73 16.35 6.99
CA GLY A 59 7.46 17.47 6.41
C GLY A 59 7.11 18.82 7.05
N VAL A 60 5.84 19.01 7.42
CA VAL A 60 5.35 20.20 8.11
C VAL A 60 5.87 20.25 9.55
N MET A 61 5.79 19.13 10.30
CA MET A 61 6.25 19.04 11.69
C MET A 61 7.75 19.32 11.85
N ILE A 62 8.57 18.89 10.89
CA ILE A 62 10.03 19.14 10.91
C ILE A 62 10.38 20.56 10.41
N GLY A 63 9.41 21.30 9.87
CA GLY A 63 9.66 22.60 9.27
C GLY A 63 10.37 22.54 7.90
N LYS A 64 10.50 21.35 7.31
CA LYS A 64 11.14 21.11 5.99
C LYS A 64 10.19 20.41 5.05
N LYS A 65 9.20 21.12 4.51
CA LYS A 65 8.18 20.59 3.60
C LYS A 65 8.76 19.81 2.40
N ARG A 66 9.91 20.26 1.88
CA ARG A 66 10.62 19.58 0.78
C ARG A 66 10.96 18.13 1.13
N GLN A 67 11.38 17.86 2.37
CA GLN A 67 11.69 16.49 2.81
C GLN A 67 10.45 15.59 2.79
N GLY A 68 9.31 16.10 3.26
CA GLY A 68 8.05 15.36 3.19
C GLY A 68 7.65 14.99 1.75
N TRP A 69 7.79 15.94 0.83
CA TRP A 69 7.51 15.70 -0.60
C TRP A 69 8.47 14.71 -1.26
N ILE A 70 9.73 14.67 -0.85
CA ILE A 70 10.71 13.67 -1.36
C ILE A 70 10.30 12.26 -0.90
N ILE A 71 9.95 12.10 0.37
CA ILE A 71 9.49 10.82 0.90
C ILE A 71 8.19 10.39 0.22
N PHE A 72 7.22 11.30 0.11
CA PHE A 72 5.98 11.04 -0.62
C PHE A 72 6.25 10.62 -2.07
N GLY A 73 7.15 11.30 -2.76
CA GLY A 73 7.52 10.96 -4.15
C GLY A 73 8.14 9.57 -4.27
N ALA A 74 8.99 9.17 -3.32
CA ALA A 74 9.58 7.83 -3.30
C ALA A 74 8.51 6.74 -3.09
N MET A 75 7.60 6.94 -2.14
CA MET A 75 6.47 6.01 -1.90
C MET A 75 5.54 5.94 -3.11
N MET A 76 5.21 7.10 -3.71
CA MET A 76 4.35 7.17 -4.89
C MET A 76 4.98 6.48 -6.10
N LEU A 77 6.29 6.60 -6.29
CA LEU A 77 7.00 5.91 -7.37
C LEU A 77 6.89 4.39 -7.22
N LEU A 78 7.07 3.87 -6.01
CA LEU A 78 6.89 2.43 -5.74
C LEU A 78 5.45 1.99 -5.99
N LEU A 79 4.46 2.75 -5.52
CA LEU A 79 3.04 2.44 -5.74
C LEU A 79 2.69 2.40 -7.23
N VAL A 80 3.06 3.42 -7.99
CA VAL A 80 2.77 3.49 -9.44
C VAL A 80 3.46 2.36 -10.20
N THR A 81 4.69 2.03 -9.83
CA THR A 81 5.42 0.91 -10.44
C THR A 81 4.72 -0.43 -10.18
N THR A 82 4.32 -0.70 -8.95
CA THR A 82 3.63 -1.95 -8.60
C THR A 82 2.24 -2.03 -9.21
N ILE A 83 1.51 -0.91 -9.32
CA ILE A 83 0.24 -0.85 -10.06
C ILE A 83 0.47 -1.19 -11.54
N GLY A 84 1.44 -0.54 -12.19
CA GLY A 84 1.72 -0.77 -13.61
C GLY A 84 2.08 -2.23 -13.90
N LEU A 85 2.95 -2.81 -13.09
CA LEU A 85 3.36 -4.20 -13.22
C LEU A 85 2.20 -5.17 -12.97
N SER A 86 1.36 -4.93 -11.97
CA SER A 86 0.20 -5.77 -11.66
C SER A 86 -0.85 -5.70 -12.77
N GLN A 87 -1.13 -4.51 -13.30
CA GLN A 87 -2.03 -4.35 -14.44
C GLN A 87 -1.51 -5.09 -15.68
N TRP A 88 -0.24 -4.91 -15.99
CA TRP A 88 0.39 -5.61 -17.10
C TRP A 88 0.29 -7.13 -16.93
N ALA A 89 0.59 -7.65 -15.75
CA ALA A 89 0.54 -9.08 -15.45
C ALA A 89 -0.87 -9.67 -15.59
N GLU A 90 -1.90 -8.98 -15.09
CA GLU A 90 -3.28 -9.46 -15.14
C GLU A 90 -3.90 -9.35 -16.54
N HIS A 91 -3.51 -8.36 -17.33
CA HIS A 91 -3.99 -8.21 -18.71
C HIS A 91 -3.25 -9.07 -19.73
N THR A 92 -2.05 -9.57 -19.43
CA THR A 92 -1.32 -10.48 -20.32
C THR A 92 -2.03 -11.85 -20.45
N GLY A 93 -2.91 -12.17 -19.49
CA GLY A 93 -3.70 -13.38 -19.51
C GLY A 93 -2.90 -14.66 -19.21
N ASN A 94 -3.58 -15.80 -19.28
CA ASN A 94 -2.96 -17.11 -19.14
C ASN A 94 -2.55 -17.66 -20.52
N PRO A 95 -1.28 -18.02 -20.75
CA PRO A 95 -0.85 -18.61 -22.02
C PRO A 95 -1.59 -19.89 -22.40
N LEU A 96 -2.14 -20.63 -21.40
CA LEU A 96 -2.90 -21.85 -21.62
C LEU A 96 -4.33 -21.59 -22.15
N PHE A 97 -4.86 -20.39 -21.94
CA PHE A 97 -6.21 -20.00 -22.35
C PHE A 97 -6.16 -18.64 -23.06
N PRO A 98 -5.59 -18.58 -24.27
CA PRO A 98 -5.45 -17.31 -25.00
C PRO A 98 -6.83 -16.74 -25.34
N GLY A 99 -7.04 -15.46 -25.06
CA GLY A 99 -8.29 -14.75 -25.34
C GLY A 99 -9.35 -14.81 -24.24
N MET A 100 -9.10 -15.50 -23.14
CA MET A 100 -9.98 -15.49 -21.96
C MET A 100 -9.50 -14.45 -20.94
N GLU A 101 -10.42 -13.61 -20.47
CA GLU A 101 -10.12 -12.71 -19.35
C GLU A 101 -9.94 -13.51 -18.05
N MET A 102 -8.96 -13.12 -17.23
CA MET A 102 -8.66 -13.73 -15.94
C MET A 102 -9.67 -13.27 -14.88
N LEU A 103 -10.91 -13.70 -14.98
CA LEU A 103 -12.00 -13.31 -14.08
C LEU A 103 -12.21 -14.28 -12.91
N GLU A 104 -11.49 -15.40 -12.87
CA GLU A 104 -11.58 -16.34 -11.75
C GLU A 104 -11.23 -15.63 -10.44
N GLY A 105 -12.08 -15.81 -9.41
CA GLY A 105 -11.90 -15.19 -8.11
C GLY A 105 -11.99 -13.66 -8.08
N LYS A 106 -12.39 -13.04 -9.19
CA LYS A 106 -12.59 -11.58 -9.31
C LYS A 106 -14.09 -11.28 -9.48
N GLU A 107 -14.48 -10.12 -8.99
CA GLU A 107 -15.86 -9.65 -9.16
C GLU A 107 -16.07 -9.13 -10.59
N VAL A 108 -16.94 -9.80 -11.35
CA VAL A 108 -17.22 -9.48 -12.75
C VAL A 108 -17.70 -8.04 -12.94
N ARG A 109 -18.47 -7.50 -11.99
CA ARG A 109 -18.95 -6.10 -12.01
C ARG A 109 -17.83 -5.07 -12.02
N LEU A 110 -16.73 -5.37 -11.37
CA LEU A 110 -15.60 -4.48 -11.21
C LEU A 110 -14.52 -4.71 -12.28
N GLY A 111 -14.45 -5.94 -12.81
CA GLY A 111 -13.52 -6.32 -13.85
C GLY A 111 -12.08 -6.52 -13.36
N VAL A 112 -11.20 -6.95 -14.27
CA VAL A 112 -9.80 -7.27 -13.95
C VAL A 112 -9.02 -6.05 -13.49
N THR A 113 -9.20 -4.91 -14.14
CA THR A 113 -8.48 -3.67 -13.84
C THR A 113 -8.69 -3.18 -12.40
N ASN A 114 -9.96 -3.09 -11.97
CA ASN A 114 -10.26 -2.64 -10.60
C ASN A 114 -9.82 -3.66 -9.56
N SER A 115 -9.90 -4.94 -9.85
CA SER A 115 -9.45 -6.01 -8.96
C SER A 115 -7.94 -5.97 -8.74
N SER A 116 -7.17 -5.77 -9.81
CA SER A 116 -5.72 -5.62 -9.75
C SER A 116 -5.30 -4.34 -9.01
N LEU A 117 -5.94 -3.21 -9.29
CA LEU A 117 -5.72 -1.95 -8.57
C LEU A 117 -5.98 -2.11 -7.07
N TRP A 118 -7.10 -2.74 -6.71
CA TRP A 118 -7.43 -2.98 -5.31
C TRP A 118 -6.41 -3.87 -4.61
N SER A 119 -5.98 -4.94 -5.27
CA SER A 119 -4.96 -5.83 -4.72
C SER A 119 -3.66 -5.10 -4.40
N VAL A 120 -3.20 -4.22 -5.28
CA VAL A 120 -2.00 -3.41 -5.01
C VAL A 120 -2.27 -2.38 -3.90
N ALA A 121 -3.41 -1.68 -3.92
CA ALA A 121 -3.74 -0.69 -2.91
C ALA A 121 -3.85 -1.30 -1.51
N THR A 122 -4.51 -2.45 -1.38
CA THR A 122 -4.71 -3.11 -0.09
C THR A 122 -3.41 -3.71 0.46
N THR A 123 -2.54 -4.25 -0.40
CA THR A 123 -1.25 -4.81 0.03
C THR A 123 -0.21 -3.73 0.31
N ALA A 124 -0.28 -2.60 -0.38
CA ALA A 124 0.57 -1.44 -0.11
C ALA A 124 0.21 -0.75 1.21
N SER A 125 -1.09 -0.60 1.50
CA SER A 125 -1.58 0.08 2.71
C SER A 125 -1.80 -0.86 3.90
N SER A 126 -1.62 -2.19 3.72
CA SER A 126 -1.88 -3.20 4.76
C SER A 126 -3.33 -3.17 5.29
N ASN A 127 -4.28 -2.81 4.45
CA ASN A 127 -5.67 -2.75 4.84
C ASN A 127 -6.28 -4.15 5.04
N GLY A 128 -5.99 -5.08 4.14
CA GLY A 128 -6.52 -6.45 4.18
C GLY A 128 -7.92 -6.61 3.58
N SER A 129 -8.63 -5.54 3.23
CA SER A 129 -9.87 -5.68 2.45
C SER A 129 -9.56 -6.09 1.02
N VAL A 130 -10.41 -6.92 0.45
CA VAL A 130 -10.21 -7.44 -0.90
C VAL A 130 -11.51 -7.40 -1.70
N ASN A 131 -11.40 -7.10 -2.98
CA ASN A 131 -12.47 -7.26 -3.95
C ASN A 131 -12.21 -8.39 -4.95
N CYS A 132 -11.10 -9.11 -4.76
CA CYS A 132 -10.76 -10.33 -5.51
C CYS A 132 -9.99 -11.29 -4.61
N MET A 133 -10.00 -12.56 -4.95
CA MET A 133 -9.18 -13.58 -4.26
C MET A 133 -7.74 -13.48 -4.77
N HIS A 134 -6.82 -13.19 -3.88
CA HIS A 134 -5.38 -13.07 -4.25
C HIS A 134 -4.79 -14.38 -4.74
N CYS A 135 -5.32 -15.53 -4.28
CA CYS A 135 -4.91 -16.86 -4.76
C CYS A 135 -5.28 -17.13 -6.21
N SER A 136 -6.25 -16.40 -6.78
CA SER A 136 -6.69 -16.53 -8.16
C SER A 136 -6.06 -15.50 -9.10
N MET A 137 -5.11 -14.71 -8.61
CA MET A 137 -4.35 -13.79 -9.46
C MET A 137 -3.30 -14.55 -10.28
N SER A 138 -2.84 -13.92 -11.37
CA SER A 138 -1.69 -14.43 -12.12
C SER A 138 -0.46 -14.60 -11.21
N PRO A 139 0.47 -15.52 -11.52
CA PRO A 139 1.67 -15.72 -10.69
C PRO A 139 2.47 -14.44 -10.45
N LEU A 140 2.56 -13.56 -11.47
CA LEU A 140 3.22 -12.26 -11.34
C LEU A 140 2.38 -11.28 -10.51
N GLY A 141 1.06 -11.21 -10.72
CA GLY A 141 0.18 -10.35 -9.93
C GLY A 141 0.19 -10.73 -8.45
N GLY A 142 0.09 -12.02 -8.13
CA GLY A 142 0.24 -12.52 -6.77
C GLY A 142 1.64 -12.28 -6.19
N GLY A 143 2.69 -12.40 -7.01
CA GLY A 143 4.07 -12.09 -6.63
C GLY A 143 4.27 -10.62 -6.28
N ILE A 144 3.61 -9.70 -6.99
CA ILE A 144 3.66 -8.26 -6.69
C ILE A 144 2.94 -7.95 -5.37
N ALA A 145 1.78 -8.57 -5.14
CA ALA A 145 1.08 -8.43 -3.86
C ALA A 145 1.94 -8.93 -2.69
N LEU A 146 2.59 -10.08 -2.84
CA LEU A 146 3.52 -10.63 -1.86
C LEU A 146 4.74 -9.70 -1.65
N PHE A 147 5.29 -9.15 -2.72
CA PHE A 147 6.39 -8.19 -2.65
C PHE A 147 6.03 -6.93 -1.85
N ASN A 148 4.84 -6.37 -2.06
CA ASN A 148 4.35 -5.23 -1.29
C ASN A 148 4.27 -5.54 0.21
N MET A 149 3.79 -6.73 0.56
CA MET A 149 3.74 -7.17 1.96
C MET A 149 5.13 -7.40 2.55
N LEU A 150 6.06 -7.98 1.78
CA LEU A 150 7.46 -8.21 2.22
C LEU A 150 8.24 -6.91 2.43
N LEU A 151 7.87 -5.82 1.75
CA LEU A 151 8.43 -4.50 2.03
C LEU A 151 8.06 -3.94 3.41
N GLY A 152 7.19 -4.62 4.16
CA GLY A 152 6.80 -4.18 5.49
C GLY A 152 5.95 -2.91 5.47
N GLU A 153 5.01 -2.84 4.54
CA GLU A 153 4.02 -1.75 4.46
C GLU A 153 4.61 -0.35 4.23
N VAL A 154 5.80 -0.28 3.68
CA VAL A 154 6.50 1.00 3.46
C VAL A 154 5.78 1.92 2.47
N ILE A 155 4.95 1.34 1.57
CA ILE A 155 4.22 2.08 0.53
C ILE A 155 2.87 2.56 1.08
N PHE A 156 2.83 3.74 1.69
CA PHE A 156 1.63 4.33 2.29
C PHE A 156 0.90 3.42 3.28
N GLY A 157 1.65 2.54 3.94
CA GLY A 157 1.10 1.54 4.83
C GLY A 157 0.55 2.13 6.11
N GLY A 158 -0.61 1.60 6.53
CA GLY A 158 -1.27 1.85 7.79
C GLY A 158 -1.46 3.32 8.17
N LEU A 159 -1.84 3.56 9.42
CA LEU A 159 -1.98 4.90 10.01
C LEU A 159 -0.60 5.44 10.49
N GLY A 160 0.39 5.47 9.60
CA GLY A 160 1.74 5.96 9.90
C GLY A 160 2.83 4.89 9.90
N CYS A 161 2.51 3.60 9.92
CA CYS A 161 3.49 2.50 9.91
C CYS A 161 4.41 2.58 8.68
N GLY A 162 3.85 2.85 7.50
CA GLY A 162 4.62 3.02 6.28
C GLY A 162 5.62 4.16 6.34
N LEU A 163 5.25 5.28 6.96
CA LEU A 163 6.17 6.39 7.18
C LEU A 163 7.33 5.99 8.09
N TYR A 164 7.07 5.27 9.18
CA TYR A 164 8.13 4.83 10.10
C TYR A 164 9.10 3.87 9.42
N GLY A 165 8.59 2.87 8.68
CA GLY A 165 9.39 1.96 7.88
C GLY A 165 10.25 2.71 6.86
N MET A 166 9.66 3.65 6.12
CA MET A 166 10.38 4.47 5.15
C MET A 166 11.49 5.32 5.80
N LEU A 167 11.26 5.86 6.99
CA LEU A 167 12.28 6.61 7.73
C LEU A 167 13.43 5.72 8.19
N MET A 168 13.16 4.47 8.61
CA MET A 168 14.20 3.50 8.96
C MET A 168 15.06 3.16 7.74
N PHE A 169 14.44 2.90 6.60
CA PHE A 169 15.18 2.69 5.33
C PHE A 169 15.99 3.92 4.92
N ALA A 170 15.43 5.12 5.06
CA ALA A 170 16.14 6.36 4.77
C ALA A 170 17.37 6.55 5.66
N MET A 171 17.26 6.26 6.96
CA MET A 171 18.38 6.34 7.90
C MET A 171 19.49 5.36 7.54
N ILE A 172 19.14 4.10 7.23
CA ILE A 172 20.12 3.08 6.82
C ILE A 172 20.78 3.49 5.50
N THR A 173 20.01 3.98 4.55
CA THR A 173 20.54 4.44 3.26
C THR A 173 21.53 5.60 3.43
N VAL A 174 21.19 6.61 4.23
CA VAL A 174 22.07 7.74 4.50
C VAL A 174 23.35 7.27 5.20
N PHE A 175 23.24 6.33 6.13
CA PHE A 175 24.40 5.74 6.80
C PHE A 175 25.32 5.00 5.82
N LEU A 176 24.76 4.13 4.97
CA LEU A 176 25.52 3.39 3.96
C LEU A 176 26.18 4.33 2.96
N CYS A 177 25.44 5.31 2.44
CA CYS A 177 26.00 6.32 1.52
C CYS A 177 27.11 7.15 2.19
N GLY A 178 26.95 7.50 3.46
CA GLY A 178 27.96 8.21 4.23
C GLY A 178 29.26 7.41 4.37
N LEU A 179 29.14 6.11 4.65
CA LEU A 179 30.31 5.20 4.72
C LEU A 179 31.01 5.08 3.36
N MET A 180 30.26 4.98 2.27
CA MET A 180 30.85 4.87 0.92
C MET A 180 31.63 6.13 0.52
N VAL A 181 31.17 7.30 0.93
CA VAL A 181 31.83 8.60 0.60
C VAL A 181 32.89 8.97 1.64
N GLY A 182 33.01 8.25 2.75
CA GLY A 182 33.96 8.53 3.83
C GLY A 182 33.60 9.80 4.63
N ARG A 183 32.33 10.20 4.65
CA ARG A 183 31.82 11.34 5.44
C ARG A 183 30.97 10.84 6.59
N THR A 184 30.92 11.61 7.69
CA THR A 184 29.99 11.33 8.79
C THR A 184 28.56 11.46 8.27
N PRO A 185 27.72 10.41 8.38
CA PRO A 185 26.35 10.46 7.93
C PRO A 185 25.53 11.42 8.78
N GLU A 186 24.79 12.31 8.14
CA GLU A 186 23.90 13.26 8.81
C GLU A 186 22.50 13.16 8.23
N PHE A 187 21.50 13.05 9.10
CA PHE A 187 20.10 13.08 8.72
C PHE A 187 19.38 14.22 9.44
N LEU A 188 18.72 15.08 8.69
CA LEU A 188 18.01 16.27 9.19
C LEU A 188 18.89 17.25 10.00
N GLY A 189 20.21 17.25 9.78
CA GLY A 189 21.16 18.10 10.49
C GLY A 189 21.66 17.52 11.82
N LYS A 190 21.36 16.24 12.08
CA LYS A 190 21.91 15.47 13.21
C LYS A 190 22.80 14.34 12.68
N LYS A 191 23.93 14.13 13.35
CA LYS A 191 24.80 12.97 13.04
C LYS A 191 24.09 11.69 13.42
N ILE A 192 24.20 10.69 12.54
CA ILE A 192 23.70 9.35 12.82
C ILE A 192 24.80 8.59 13.56
N GLU A 193 24.51 8.17 14.78
CA GLU A 193 25.42 7.37 15.59
C GLU A 193 25.17 5.87 15.40
N ALA A 194 26.12 5.05 15.82
CA ALA A 194 26.03 3.60 15.72
C ALA A 194 24.81 3.02 16.47
N ARG A 195 24.30 3.73 17.47
CA ARG A 195 23.12 3.33 18.25
C ARG A 195 21.85 3.44 17.41
N GLU A 196 21.64 4.54 16.69
CA GLU A 196 20.45 4.75 15.83
C GLU A 196 20.44 3.74 14.69
N VAL A 197 21.60 3.48 14.07
CA VAL A 197 21.72 2.49 13.00
C VAL A 197 21.38 1.09 13.50
N ARG A 198 21.89 0.71 14.67
CA ARG A 198 21.61 -0.60 15.26
C ARG A 198 20.12 -0.81 15.49
N TRP A 199 19.43 0.18 16.06
CA TRP A 199 17.98 0.09 16.28
C TRP A 199 17.18 0.11 14.98
N SER A 200 17.62 0.89 13.99
CA SER A 200 16.99 0.87 12.66
C SER A 200 17.15 -0.48 11.97
N MET A 201 18.31 -1.12 12.07
CA MET A 201 18.53 -2.47 11.52
C MET A 201 17.65 -3.51 12.22
N VAL A 202 17.55 -3.46 13.54
CA VAL A 202 16.65 -4.36 14.30
C VAL A 202 15.20 -4.15 13.86
N GLY A 203 14.76 -2.89 13.72
CA GLY A 203 13.40 -2.58 13.30
C GLY A 203 13.05 -2.96 11.85
N VAL A 204 14.06 -3.17 10.99
CA VAL A 204 13.83 -3.67 9.61
C VAL A 204 13.85 -5.20 9.56
N LEU A 205 14.55 -5.85 10.50
CA LEU A 205 14.65 -7.33 10.54
C LEU A 205 13.50 -7.99 11.31
N LEU A 206 12.77 -7.26 12.15
CA LEU A 206 11.59 -7.74 12.89
C LEU A 206 10.30 -7.51 12.11
#